data_d2eafd9f5d9c06d5c35eb494c099bea4
#
_entry.id   d2eafd9f5d9c06d5c35eb494c099bea4
#
_cell.length_a   1.000
_cell.length_b   1.000
_cell.length_c   1.000
_cell.angle_alpha   90.00
_cell.angle_beta   90.00
_cell.angle_gamma   90.00
#
_symmetry.space_group_name_H-M   'P 1'
#
loop_
_entity.id
_entity.type
_entity.pdbx_description
1 polymer ?
#
loop_
_entity_poly.entity_id
_entity_poly.type
_entity_poly.pdbx_seq_one_letter_code
_entity_poly.pdbx_strand_id
1 'polypeptide(L)'
;MDNDGALGFGAILRNDVFLAAALSLFMAQFAKALIVLLTRRKAGIKEIFSTLLWKTGGMPSSHAALVISITTSIAFSSGMASDVFALSFFFALVVIRDAMGVRRAAGMQAKALNTLGLRLSKRIHIPFKPVKEIHGHTFPQVVVGSLMGFFIAMAVNTL
;
A
#
# COMPACT_ATOMS: atom_id res chain seq x y z
N MET A 1 21.26 -18.41 -31.33
CA MET A 1 21.25 -18.30 -29.84
C MET A 1 20.39 -17.08 -29.55
N ASP A 2 19.09 -17.31 -29.39
CA ASP A 2 18.08 -16.24 -29.36
C ASP A 2 18.01 -15.63 -27.96
N ASN A 3 18.66 -14.50 -27.82
CA ASN A 3 18.72 -13.72 -26.56
C ASN A 3 17.54 -12.74 -26.42
N ASP A 4 16.57 -12.84 -27.34
CA ASP A 4 15.43 -11.88 -27.44
C ASP A 4 14.34 -12.11 -26.39
N GLY A 5 14.35 -13.25 -25.71
CA GLY A 5 13.35 -13.57 -24.69
C GLY A 5 13.63 -12.99 -23.29
N ALA A 6 14.88 -12.66 -22.98
CA ALA A 6 15.29 -12.25 -21.62
C ALA A 6 15.10 -10.76 -21.33
N LEU A 7 15.02 -9.91 -22.34
CA LEU A 7 14.88 -8.46 -22.22
C LEU A 7 13.49 -7.94 -22.66
N GLY A 8 12.59 -8.84 -23.05
CA GLY A 8 11.24 -8.46 -23.49
C GLY A 8 10.27 -8.24 -22.34
N PHE A 9 9.22 -7.42 -22.56
CA PHE A 9 8.12 -7.22 -21.63
C PHE A 9 7.48 -8.53 -21.14
N GLY A 10 7.53 -9.61 -21.97
CA GLY A 10 7.09 -10.95 -21.60
C GLY A 10 7.91 -11.61 -20.50
N ALA A 11 9.19 -11.26 -20.32
CA ALA A 11 10.04 -11.80 -19.23
C ALA A 11 9.58 -11.29 -17.87
N ILE A 12 9.10 -10.04 -17.78
CA ILE A 12 8.58 -9.46 -16.55
C ILE A 12 7.32 -10.22 -16.09
N LEU A 13 6.46 -10.59 -17.02
CA LEU A 13 5.22 -11.34 -16.74
C LEU A 13 5.45 -12.82 -16.38
N ARG A 14 6.67 -13.34 -16.57
CA ARG A 14 7.09 -14.68 -16.12
C ARG A 14 7.83 -14.66 -14.79
N ASN A 15 8.04 -13.49 -14.22
CA ASN A 15 8.71 -13.34 -12.93
C ASN A 15 7.68 -13.43 -11.81
N ASP A 16 7.72 -14.50 -11.02
CA ASP A 16 6.77 -14.78 -9.94
C ASP A 16 6.78 -13.68 -8.87
N VAL A 17 7.95 -13.08 -8.59
CA VAL A 17 8.05 -11.95 -7.66
C VAL A 17 7.28 -10.74 -8.18
N PHE A 18 7.41 -10.44 -9.48
CA PHE A 18 6.68 -9.34 -10.12
C PHE A 18 5.18 -9.62 -10.13
N LEU A 19 4.77 -10.83 -10.53
CA LEU A 19 3.36 -11.22 -10.58
C LEU A 19 2.70 -11.17 -9.21
N ALA A 20 3.33 -11.75 -8.19
CA ALA A 20 2.82 -11.71 -6.83
C ALA A 20 2.67 -10.29 -6.31
N ALA A 21 3.68 -9.43 -6.57
CA ALA A 21 3.66 -8.03 -6.18
C ALA A 21 2.52 -7.26 -6.87
N ALA A 22 2.39 -7.39 -8.18
CA ALA A 22 1.36 -6.73 -8.97
C ALA A 22 -0.06 -7.19 -8.56
N LEU A 23 -0.27 -8.51 -8.42
CA LEU A 23 -1.53 -9.07 -7.97
C LEU A 23 -1.88 -8.62 -6.55
N SER A 24 -0.93 -8.63 -5.63
CA SER A 24 -1.15 -8.18 -4.25
C SER A 24 -1.55 -6.70 -4.17
N LEU A 25 -0.88 -5.86 -4.96
CA LEU A 25 -1.22 -4.45 -5.04
C LEU A 25 -2.63 -4.25 -5.61
N PHE A 26 -2.94 -4.92 -6.71
CA PHE A 26 -4.25 -4.83 -7.37
C PHE A 26 -5.37 -5.34 -6.46
N MET A 27 -5.20 -6.51 -5.85
CA MET A 27 -6.19 -7.11 -4.95
C MET A 27 -6.42 -6.26 -3.70
N ALA A 28 -5.37 -5.64 -3.15
CA ALA A 28 -5.52 -4.72 -2.01
C ALA A 28 -6.30 -3.46 -2.41
N GLN A 29 -6.08 -2.91 -3.60
CA GLN A 29 -6.86 -1.76 -4.09
C GLN A 29 -8.29 -2.14 -4.43
N PHE A 30 -8.49 -3.31 -5.03
CA PHE A 30 -9.83 -3.84 -5.31
C PHE A 30 -10.64 -4.06 -4.02
N ALA A 31 -10.04 -4.68 -3.00
CA ALA A 31 -10.67 -4.86 -1.71
C ALA A 31 -11.05 -3.53 -1.05
N LYS A 32 -10.22 -2.50 -1.14
CA LYS A 32 -10.56 -1.14 -0.68
C LYS A 32 -11.75 -0.56 -1.42
N ALA A 33 -11.76 -0.67 -2.74
CA ALA A 33 -12.87 -0.17 -3.57
C ALA A 33 -14.18 -0.88 -3.21
N LEU A 34 -14.12 -2.20 -3.00
CA LEU A 34 -15.26 -3.00 -2.57
C LEU A 34 -15.78 -2.59 -1.18
N ILE A 35 -14.89 -2.37 -0.22
CA ILE A 35 -15.27 -1.89 1.13
C ILE A 35 -15.94 -0.52 1.03
N VAL A 36 -15.42 0.41 0.22
CA VAL A 36 -16.03 1.73 0.01
C VAL A 36 -17.42 1.58 -0.59
N LEU A 37 -17.58 0.70 -1.59
CA LEU A 37 -18.88 0.44 -2.23
C LEU A 37 -19.91 -0.12 -1.23
N LEU A 38 -19.50 -1.06 -0.38
CA LEU A 38 -20.39 -1.71 0.60
C LEU A 38 -20.72 -0.81 1.79
N THR A 39 -19.81 0.05 2.22
CA THR A 39 -19.98 0.87 3.42
C THR A 39 -20.59 2.25 3.15
N ARG A 40 -20.39 2.79 1.94
CA ARG A 40 -20.87 4.12 1.55
C ARG A 40 -22.01 4.01 0.54
N ARG A 41 -23.25 4.10 1.02
CA ARG A 41 -24.48 4.02 0.19
C ARG A 41 -24.54 5.00 -1.00
N LYS A 42 -23.67 6.01 -1.09
CA LYS A 42 -23.63 7.02 -2.16
C LYS A 42 -22.20 7.24 -2.70
N ALA A 43 -21.35 6.21 -2.71
CA ALA A 43 -20.03 6.33 -3.33
C ALA A 43 -20.20 6.56 -4.83
N GLY A 44 -19.80 7.73 -5.33
CA GLY A 44 -19.82 8.04 -6.76
C GLY A 44 -18.73 7.26 -7.51
N ILE A 45 -18.96 7.02 -8.80
CA ILE A 45 -18.00 6.31 -9.69
C ILE A 45 -16.60 6.94 -9.61
N LYS A 46 -16.50 8.28 -9.53
CA LYS A 46 -15.22 9.00 -9.39
C LYS A 46 -14.49 8.64 -8.07
N GLU A 47 -15.21 8.44 -6.97
CA GLU A 47 -14.61 8.06 -5.67
C GLU A 47 -14.09 6.62 -5.72
N ILE A 48 -14.83 5.71 -6.33
CA ILE A 48 -14.42 4.31 -6.53
C ILE A 48 -13.16 4.27 -7.39
N PHE A 49 -13.14 4.96 -8.51
CA PHE A 49 -12.00 5.03 -9.43
C PHE A 49 -10.76 5.66 -8.79
N SER A 50 -10.92 6.75 -8.04
CA SER A 50 -9.82 7.37 -7.30
C SER A 50 -9.29 6.46 -6.17
N THR A 51 -10.16 5.65 -5.56
CA THR A 51 -9.77 4.66 -4.54
C THR A 51 -8.97 3.54 -5.18
N LEU A 52 -9.39 3.06 -6.34
CA LEU A 52 -8.70 2.00 -7.07
C LEU A 52 -7.28 2.41 -7.51
N LEU A 53 -7.09 3.66 -7.93
CA LEU A 53 -5.82 4.11 -8.51
C LEU A 53 -4.88 4.76 -7.48
N TRP A 54 -5.38 5.65 -6.61
CA TRP A 54 -4.52 6.58 -5.88
C TRP A 54 -4.82 6.78 -4.41
N LYS A 55 -5.98 6.33 -3.91
CA LYS A 55 -6.35 6.63 -2.54
C LYS A 55 -5.47 5.87 -1.54
N THR A 56 -4.64 6.62 -0.83
CA THR A 56 -3.84 6.09 0.27
C THR A 56 -4.68 6.05 1.55
N GLY A 57 -4.43 5.07 2.41
CA GLY A 57 -5.20 4.84 3.64
C GLY A 57 -6.37 3.86 3.45
N GLY A 58 -7.02 3.49 4.54
CA GLY A 58 -8.07 2.47 4.57
C GLY A 58 -7.54 1.04 4.64
N MET A 59 -8.44 0.07 4.74
CA MET A 59 -8.15 -1.36 4.87
C MET A 59 -8.45 -2.10 3.55
N PRO A 60 -7.60 -3.04 3.11
CA PRO A 60 -6.29 -3.44 3.64
C PRO A 60 -5.15 -2.47 3.24
N SER A 61 -3.98 -2.55 3.90
CA SER A 61 -2.79 -1.77 3.50
C SER A 61 -2.17 -2.34 2.23
N SER A 62 -2.24 -1.59 1.14
CA SER A 62 -1.63 -1.99 -0.13
C SER A 62 -0.10 -1.99 -0.10
N HIS A 63 0.52 -1.11 0.69
CA HIS A 63 1.97 -1.11 0.88
C HIS A 63 2.44 -2.36 1.63
N ALA A 64 1.73 -2.76 2.69
CA ALA A 64 2.05 -3.97 3.42
C ALA A 64 1.84 -5.22 2.54
N ALA A 65 0.74 -5.29 1.80
CA ALA A 65 0.50 -6.39 0.86
C ALA A 65 1.61 -6.50 -0.19
N LEU A 66 2.01 -5.39 -0.79
CA LEU A 66 3.06 -5.32 -1.78
C LEU A 66 4.41 -5.83 -1.24
N VAL A 67 4.90 -5.24 -0.13
CA VAL A 67 6.25 -5.57 0.35
C VAL A 67 6.33 -6.97 0.95
N ILE A 68 5.27 -7.45 1.60
CA ILE A 68 5.23 -8.82 2.10
C ILE A 68 5.15 -9.84 0.97
N SER A 69 4.39 -9.56 -0.11
CA SER A 69 4.36 -10.47 -1.26
C SER A 69 5.71 -10.54 -1.96
N ILE A 70 6.43 -9.42 -2.13
CA ILE A 70 7.78 -9.40 -2.67
C ILE A 70 8.71 -10.25 -1.80
N THR A 71 8.74 -10.01 -0.49
CA THR A 71 9.61 -10.73 0.45
C THR A 71 9.31 -12.23 0.46
N THR A 72 8.02 -12.60 0.45
CA THR A 72 7.60 -14.01 0.41
C THR A 72 8.02 -14.67 -0.90
N SER A 73 7.78 -14.04 -2.06
CA SER A 73 8.18 -14.60 -3.35
C SER A 73 9.70 -14.74 -3.49
N ILE A 74 10.48 -13.79 -2.97
CA ILE A 74 11.95 -13.89 -2.94
C ILE A 74 12.39 -15.06 -2.05
N ALA A 75 11.70 -15.31 -0.92
CA ALA A 75 11.99 -16.48 -0.09
C ALA A 75 11.82 -17.80 -0.85
N PHE A 76 10.79 -17.89 -1.72
CA PHE A 76 10.57 -19.05 -2.59
C PHE A 76 11.60 -19.16 -3.72
N SER A 77 11.88 -18.07 -4.42
CA SER A 77 12.73 -18.07 -5.62
C SER A 77 14.23 -18.10 -5.33
N SER A 78 14.68 -17.39 -4.29
CA SER A 78 16.11 -17.21 -3.98
C SER A 78 16.53 -17.84 -2.66
N GLY A 79 15.57 -18.33 -1.85
CA GLY A 79 15.80 -18.87 -0.53
C GLY A 79 16.00 -17.81 0.56
N MET A 80 15.65 -18.17 1.80
CA MET A 80 15.74 -17.29 2.97
C MET A 80 17.18 -16.95 3.41
N ALA A 81 18.17 -17.71 2.94
CA ALA A 81 19.58 -17.44 3.22
C ALA A 81 20.23 -16.46 2.23
N SER A 82 19.50 -15.99 1.21
CA SER A 82 20.04 -15.09 0.20
C SER A 82 20.10 -13.64 0.70
N ASP A 83 21.09 -12.88 0.22
CA ASP A 83 21.24 -11.45 0.51
C ASP A 83 20.02 -10.66 0.01
N VAL A 84 19.42 -11.09 -1.12
CA VAL A 84 18.21 -10.47 -1.68
C VAL A 84 17.03 -10.63 -0.76
N PHE A 85 16.87 -11.80 -0.11
CA PHE A 85 15.83 -11.99 0.90
C PHE A 85 16.05 -11.08 2.10
N ALA A 86 17.29 -11.03 2.63
CA ALA A 86 17.61 -10.14 3.75
C ALA A 86 17.29 -8.68 3.41
N LEU A 87 17.69 -8.22 2.22
CA LEU A 87 17.39 -6.87 1.74
C LEU A 87 15.88 -6.62 1.67
N SER A 88 15.12 -7.53 1.05
CA SER A 88 13.68 -7.40 0.90
C SER A 88 12.94 -7.40 2.24
N PHE A 89 13.40 -8.21 3.19
CA PHE A 89 12.84 -8.30 4.54
C PHE A 89 13.02 -6.98 5.30
N PHE A 90 14.23 -6.44 5.36
CA PHE A 90 14.48 -5.15 6.02
C PHE A 90 13.79 -4.00 5.31
N PHE A 91 13.73 -4.02 3.97
CA PHE A 91 12.95 -3.06 3.21
C PHE A 91 11.46 -3.10 3.58
N ALA A 92 10.88 -4.30 3.71
CA ALA A 92 9.50 -4.45 4.14
C ALA A 92 9.27 -3.88 5.55
N LEU A 93 10.19 -4.10 6.50
CA LEU A 93 10.12 -3.52 7.84
C LEU A 93 10.12 -1.98 7.80
N VAL A 94 10.99 -1.37 6.99
CA VAL A 94 11.06 0.10 6.84
C VAL A 94 9.74 0.64 6.27
N VAL A 95 9.21 0.03 5.21
CA VAL A 95 7.95 0.47 4.59
C VAL A 95 6.76 0.33 5.56
N ILE A 96 6.68 -0.77 6.29
CA ILE A 96 5.62 -0.99 7.28
C ILE A 96 5.73 0.02 8.42
N ARG A 97 6.94 0.28 8.92
CA ARG A 97 7.19 1.27 9.96
C ARG A 97 6.84 2.69 9.51
N ASP A 98 7.20 3.07 8.27
CA ASP A 98 6.79 4.36 7.68
C ASP A 98 5.26 4.49 7.64
N ALA A 99 4.60 3.47 7.11
CA ALA A 99 3.15 3.47 6.96
C ALA A 99 2.37 3.64 8.29
N MET A 100 2.86 3.03 9.38
CA MET A 100 2.23 3.09 10.70
C MET A 100 2.72 4.25 11.58
N GLY A 101 3.97 4.67 11.40
CA GLY A 101 4.63 5.67 12.23
C GLY A 101 4.59 7.06 11.61
N VAL A 102 5.50 7.32 10.69
CA VAL A 102 5.77 8.66 10.15
C VAL A 102 4.53 9.26 9.50
N ARG A 103 3.87 8.51 8.63
CA ARG A 103 2.66 9.01 7.92
C ARG A 103 1.50 9.25 8.87
N ARG A 104 1.35 8.43 9.91
CA ARG A 104 0.30 8.62 10.91
C ARG A 104 0.58 9.85 11.77
N ALA A 105 1.84 10.06 12.18
CA ALA A 105 2.26 11.24 12.93
C ALA A 105 2.05 12.51 12.11
N ALA A 106 2.49 12.53 10.84
CA ALA A 106 2.27 13.65 9.94
C ALA A 106 0.78 14.00 9.73
N GLY A 107 -0.08 12.98 9.60
CA GLY A 107 -1.53 13.18 9.51
C GLY A 107 -2.15 13.78 10.77
N MET A 108 -1.73 13.34 11.95
CA MET A 108 -2.16 13.92 13.23
C MET A 108 -1.70 15.37 13.40
N GLN A 109 -0.45 15.66 13.00
CA GLN A 109 0.10 17.03 13.02
C GLN A 109 -0.68 17.95 12.06
N ALA A 110 -0.95 17.50 10.83
CA ALA A 110 -1.75 18.25 9.87
C ALA A 110 -3.17 18.55 10.40
N LYS A 111 -3.81 17.56 11.04
CA LYS A 111 -5.13 17.74 11.66
C LYS A 111 -5.09 18.75 12.82
N ALA A 112 -4.09 18.68 13.68
CA ALA A 112 -3.92 19.63 14.78
C ALA A 112 -3.70 21.05 14.25
N LEU A 113 -2.84 21.20 13.22
CA LEU A 113 -2.58 22.48 12.55
C LEU A 113 -3.84 23.04 11.90
N ASN A 114 -4.62 22.23 11.19
CA ASN A 114 -5.87 22.63 10.58
C ASN A 114 -6.89 23.10 11.63
N THR A 115 -7.00 22.36 12.72
CA THR A 115 -7.89 22.72 13.83
C THR A 115 -7.50 24.07 14.44
N LEU A 116 -6.21 24.28 14.70
CA LEU A 116 -5.70 25.53 15.24
C LEU A 116 -5.88 26.70 14.25
N GLY A 117 -5.49 26.48 12.98
CA GLY A 117 -5.59 27.48 11.93
C GLY A 117 -7.04 27.94 11.68
N LEU A 118 -8.00 27.01 11.68
CA LEU A 118 -9.43 27.35 11.55
C LEU A 118 -9.96 28.12 12.75
N ARG A 119 -9.52 27.80 13.98
CA ARG A 119 -9.92 28.55 15.20
C ARG A 119 -9.35 29.96 15.19
N LEU A 120 -8.07 30.13 14.82
CA LEU A 120 -7.45 31.43 14.71
C LEU A 120 -8.07 32.26 13.59
N SER A 121 -8.29 31.69 12.42
CA SER A 121 -8.94 32.35 11.28
C SER A 121 -10.30 32.96 11.67
N LYS A 122 -11.10 32.21 12.44
CA LYS A 122 -12.40 32.71 12.95
C LYS A 122 -12.24 33.84 13.95
N ARG A 123 -11.18 33.81 14.77
CA ARG A 123 -10.99 34.78 15.86
C ARG A 123 -10.40 36.12 15.38
N ILE A 124 -9.48 36.07 14.43
CA ILE A 124 -8.75 37.25 13.96
C ILE A 124 -9.08 37.65 12.51
N HIS A 125 -10.11 36.99 11.91
CA HIS A 125 -10.64 37.27 10.57
C HIS A 125 -9.59 37.21 9.44
N ILE A 126 -8.55 36.37 9.58
CA ILE A 126 -7.54 36.13 8.55
C ILE A 126 -7.88 34.80 7.82
N PRO A 127 -7.90 34.77 6.47
CA PRO A 127 -8.17 33.54 5.74
C PRO A 127 -7.10 32.48 6.00
N PHE A 128 -7.52 31.25 6.30
CA PHE A 128 -6.65 30.09 6.51
C PHE A 128 -6.93 29.04 5.42
N LYS A 129 -5.88 28.58 4.74
CA LYS A 129 -5.97 27.48 3.78
C LYS A 129 -5.53 26.19 4.47
N PRO A 130 -6.43 25.21 4.65
CA PRO A 130 -6.07 23.95 5.29
C PRO A 130 -4.98 23.18 4.53
N VAL A 131 -4.09 22.54 5.26
CA VAL A 131 -3.09 21.62 4.69
C VAL A 131 -3.70 20.23 4.50
N LYS A 132 -3.18 19.48 3.53
CA LYS A 132 -3.67 18.12 3.24
C LYS A 132 -3.34 17.17 4.40
N GLU A 133 -4.37 16.53 4.95
CA GLU A 133 -4.22 15.51 5.98
C GLU A 133 -3.89 14.17 5.31
N ILE A 134 -2.73 13.60 5.66
CA ILE A 134 -2.31 12.28 5.19
C ILE A 134 -2.79 11.24 6.21
N HIS A 135 -3.50 10.23 5.75
CA HIS A 135 -3.97 9.16 6.61
C HIS A 135 -2.94 8.03 6.64
N GLY A 136 -2.23 7.87 7.76
CA GLY A 136 -1.41 6.70 8.03
C GLY A 136 -2.27 5.45 8.30
N HIS A 137 -1.64 4.28 8.24
CA HIS A 137 -2.33 3.02 8.49
C HIS A 137 -2.40 2.70 10.00
N THR A 138 -3.49 2.05 10.41
CA THR A 138 -3.60 1.44 11.73
C THR A 138 -2.99 0.03 11.70
N PHE A 139 -2.61 -0.49 12.86
CA PHE A 139 -2.05 -1.83 12.98
C PHE A 139 -2.91 -2.94 12.32
N PRO A 140 -4.24 -3.01 12.53
CA PRO A 140 -5.07 -4.01 11.86
C PRO A 140 -5.06 -3.91 10.33
N GLN A 141 -4.98 -2.69 9.77
CA GLN A 141 -4.92 -2.50 8.32
C GLN A 141 -3.63 -3.06 7.72
N VAL A 142 -2.52 -2.94 8.45
CA VAL A 142 -1.22 -3.49 8.08
C VAL A 142 -1.25 -5.02 8.17
N VAL A 143 -1.76 -5.58 9.26
CA VAL A 143 -1.86 -7.03 9.45
C VAL A 143 -2.67 -7.68 8.33
N VAL A 144 -3.87 -7.15 8.03
CA VAL A 144 -4.71 -7.70 6.94
C VAL A 144 -4.02 -7.57 5.58
N GLY A 145 -3.35 -6.43 5.31
CA GLY A 145 -2.56 -6.26 4.09
C GLY A 145 -1.41 -7.26 4.00
N SER A 146 -0.68 -7.48 5.10
CA SER A 146 0.43 -8.44 5.17
C SER A 146 -0.03 -9.88 4.92
N LEU A 147 -1.12 -10.31 5.55
CA LEU A 147 -1.71 -11.63 5.34
C LEU A 147 -2.15 -11.82 3.89
N MET A 148 -2.80 -10.81 3.31
CA MET A 148 -3.19 -10.84 1.90
C MET A 148 -1.97 -11.00 0.98
N GLY A 149 -0.91 -10.19 1.17
CA GLY A 149 0.32 -10.29 0.40
C GLY A 149 1.01 -11.63 0.52
N PHE A 150 1.06 -12.18 1.74
CA PHE A 150 1.63 -13.50 2.02
C PHE A 150 0.90 -14.62 1.26
N PHE A 151 -0.44 -14.68 1.37
CA PHE A 151 -1.21 -15.75 0.73
C PHE A 151 -1.22 -15.65 -0.80
N ILE A 152 -1.24 -14.43 -1.35
CA ILE A 152 -1.14 -14.23 -2.80
C ILE A 152 0.24 -14.69 -3.30
N ALA A 153 1.32 -14.33 -2.61
CA ALA A 153 2.65 -14.77 -2.98
C ALA A 153 2.80 -16.29 -2.87
N MET A 154 2.27 -16.91 -1.83
CA MET A 154 2.21 -18.39 -1.74
C MET A 154 1.49 -18.98 -2.95
N ALA A 155 0.30 -18.49 -3.27
CA ALA A 155 -0.47 -19.02 -4.39
C ALA A 155 0.29 -18.91 -5.72
N VAL A 156 0.92 -17.75 -5.99
CA VAL A 156 1.67 -17.53 -7.25
C VAL A 156 2.90 -18.43 -7.35
N ASN A 157 3.60 -18.70 -6.23
CA ASN A 157 4.84 -19.50 -6.27
C ASN A 157 4.61 -21.01 -6.12
N THR A 158 3.37 -21.47 -5.83
CA THR A 158 3.06 -22.90 -5.66
C THR A 158 2.17 -23.47 -6.75
N LEU A 159 1.53 -22.62 -7.57
CA LEU A 159 0.70 -23.00 -8.72
C LEU A 159 1.51 -22.99 -10.02
#